data_8e9209f3faf6ec0603dcacfa5c176306
#
_entry.id   8e9209f3faf6ec0603dcacfa5c176306
#
_cell.length_a   1.000
_cell.length_b   1.000
_cell.length_c   1.000
_cell.angle_alpha   90.00
_cell.angle_beta   90.00
_cell.angle_gamma   90.00
#
_symmetry.space_group_name_H-M   'P 1'
#
loop_
_entity.id
_entity.type
_entity.pdbx_description
1 polymer ?
#
loop_
_entity_poly.entity_id
_entity_poly.type
_entity_poly.pdbx_seq_one_letter_code
_entity_poly.pdbx_strand_id
1 'polypeptide(L)'
;MKNLLIKSENIKGLNYLLNERDLKGKIDLVYIDPPFATGGTFTITDGRASTISNSRSGDVAYSDRLIGNDFLNFIKQRLILLKELMSEQGSIYLHIDYKIGHYVKIVMDEV
;
A
#
# COMPACT_ATOMS: atom_id res chain seq x y z
N MET A 1 -18.29 -5.82 -14.21
CA MET A 1 -17.46 -4.59 -13.98
C MET A 1 -16.28 -4.62 -14.94
N LYS A 2 -15.92 -3.49 -15.54
CA LYS A 2 -14.71 -3.42 -16.37
C LYS A 2 -13.48 -3.30 -15.48
N ASN A 3 -12.36 -3.88 -15.91
CA ASN A 3 -11.08 -3.70 -15.23
C ASN A 3 -10.70 -2.21 -15.16
N LEU A 4 -10.13 -1.80 -14.05
CA LEU A 4 -9.77 -0.41 -13.77
C LEU A 4 -8.31 -0.31 -13.37
N LEU A 5 -7.58 0.60 -13.99
CA LEU A 5 -6.22 0.97 -13.59
C LEU A 5 -6.24 2.41 -13.11
N ILE A 6 -5.86 2.63 -11.85
CA ILE A 6 -5.82 3.96 -11.23
C ILE A 6 -4.37 4.35 -10.97
N LYS A 7 -3.94 5.45 -11.59
CA LYS A 7 -2.63 6.06 -11.33
C LYS A 7 -2.82 7.32 -10.49
N SER A 8 -2.68 7.19 -9.19
CA SER A 8 -2.80 8.32 -8.25
C SER A 8 -2.06 8.01 -6.95
N GLU A 9 -1.99 9.00 -6.06
CA GLU A 9 -1.72 8.73 -4.65
C GLU A 9 -2.84 7.82 -4.11
N ASN A 10 -2.48 6.81 -3.30
CA ASN A 10 -3.41 5.73 -2.97
C ASN A 10 -4.61 6.15 -2.10
N ILE A 11 -4.48 7.09 -1.16
CA ILE A 11 -5.64 7.62 -0.41
C ILE A 11 -6.64 8.28 -1.35
N LYS A 12 -6.17 9.04 -2.33
CA LYS A 12 -7.04 9.64 -3.35
C LYS A 12 -7.73 8.58 -4.20
N GLY A 13 -6.99 7.55 -4.60
CA GLY A 13 -7.54 6.41 -5.35
C GLY A 13 -8.60 5.64 -4.56
N LEU A 14 -8.35 5.38 -3.27
CA LEU A 14 -9.31 4.69 -2.39
C LEU A 14 -10.58 5.51 -2.18
N ASN A 15 -10.45 6.82 -1.93
CA ASN A 15 -11.61 7.70 -1.82
C ASN A 15 -12.42 7.79 -3.12
N TYR A 16 -11.75 7.79 -4.29
CA TYR A 16 -12.44 7.72 -5.57
C TYR A 16 -13.27 6.42 -5.70
N LEU A 17 -12.70 5.28 -5.29
CA LEU A 17 -13.43 4.01 -5.31
C LEU A 17 -14.64 4.00 -4.38
N LEU A 18 -14.50 4.59 -3.19
CA LEU A 18 -15.59 4.69 -2.21
C LEU A 18 -16.70 5.63 -2.66
N ASN A 19 -16.35 6.85 -3.08
CA ASN A 19 -17.29 7.94 -3.24
C ASN A 19 -17.86 8.06 -4.66
N GLU A 20 -17.05 7.76 -5.69
CA GLU A 20 -17.45 7.96 -7.09
C GLU A 20 -17.74 6.64 -7.81
N ARG A 21 -17.21 5.51 -7.33
CA ARG A 21 -17.46 4.19 -7.91
C ARG A 21 -18.44 3.35 -7.11
N ASP A 22 -18.89 3.84 -5.97
CA ASP A 22 -19.85 3.15 -5.09
C ASP A 22 -19.43 1.70 -4.77
N LEU A 23 -18.16 1.51 -4.44
CA LEU A 23 -17.59 0.18 -4.14
C LEU A 23 -17.55 -0.15 -2.65
N LYS A 24 -18.17 0.65 -1.80
CA LYS A 24 -18.25 0.38 -0.37
C LYS A 24 -18.88 -0.99 -0.11
N GLY A 25 -18.18 -1.84 0.65
CA GLY A 25 -18.64 -3.18 1.00
C GLY A 25 -18.72 -4.18 -0.16
N LYS A 26 -18.04 -3.92 -1.29
CA LYS A 26 -18.17 -4.72 -2.52
C LYS A 26 -16.88 -5.43 -2.95
N ILE A 27 -15.78 -5.24 -2.25
CA ILE A 27 -14.49 -5.83 -2.60
C ILE A 27 -14.25 -7.10 -1.77
N ASP A 28 -14.12 -8.23 -2.43
CA ASP A 28 -13.93 -9.52 -1.78
C ASP A 28 -12.46 -9.86 -1.53
N LEU A 29 -11.55 -9.26 -2.26
CA LEU A 29 -10.11 -9.49 -2.10
C LEU A 29 -9.32 -8.19 -2.23
N VAL A 30 -8.48 -7.94 -1.25
CA VAL A 30 -7.48 -6.88 -1.27
C VAL A 30 -6.09 -7.51 -1.15
N TYR A 31 -5.20 -7.17 -2.07
CA TYR A 31 -3.78 -7.53 -1.99
C TYR A 31 -2.95 -6.26 -1.99
N ILE A 32 -2.12 -6.11 -0.97
CA ILE A 32 -1.27 -4.92 -0.79
C ILE A 32 0.19 -5.33 -0.76
N ASP A 33 0.98 -4.64 -1.55
CA ASP A 33 2.45 -4.69 -1.53
C ASP A 33 2.99 -3.28 -1.29
N PRO A 34 2.98 -2.81 -0.02
CA PRO A 34 3.38 -1.45 0.30
C PRO A 34 4.90 -1.31 0.28
N PRO A 35 5.40 -0.08 0.21
CA PRO A 35 6.83 0.17 0.42
C PRO A 35 7.23 -0.28 1.81
N PHE A 36 8.31 -1.05 1.91
CA PHE A 36 8.81 -1.52 3.19
C PHE A 36 9.56 -0.40 3.93
N ALA A 37 9.41 -0.38 5.26
CA ALA A 37 10.12 0.56 6.12
C ALA A 37 11.60 0.15 6.32
N THR A 38 12.29 -0.18 5.23
CA THR A 38 13.67 -0.70 5.25
C THR A 38 14.73 0.38 5.01
N GLY A 39 14.30 1.61 4.67
CA GLY A 39 15.20 2.69 4.25
C GLY A 39 15.74 2.52 2.83
N GLY A 40 15.24 1.55 2.07
CA GLY A 40 15.58 1.34 0.67
C GLY A 40 14.97 2.40 -0.24
N THR A 41 15.58 2.60 -1.39
CA THR A 41 15.11 3.50 -2.43
C THR A 41 14.84 2.71 -3.70
N PHE A 42 13.66 2.89 -4.30
CA PHE A 42 13.35 2.36 -5.61
C PHE A 42 13.78 3.37 -6.66
N THR A 43 14.57 2.93 -7.62
CA THR A 43 15.03 3.76 -8.74
C THR A 43 14.51 3.20 -10.06
N ILE A 44 14.28 4.08 -11.01
CA ILE A 44 13.99 3.69 -12.39
C ILE A 44 15.32 3.76 -13.15
N THR A 45 15.76 2.61 -13.67
CA THR A 45 16.91 2.51 -14.54
C THR A 45 16.45 1.79 -15.81
N ASP A 46 16.71 2.37 -16.98
CA ASP A 46 16.36 1.80 -18.30
C ASP A 46 14.87 1.40 -18.42
N GLY A 47 13.97 2.20 -17.84
CA GLY A 47 12.52 1.96 -17.89
C GLY A 47 12.02 0.80 -17.03
N ARG A 48 12.86 0.23 -16.18
CA ARG A 48 12.47 -0.81 -15.22
C ARG A 48 12.62 -0.29 -13.79
N ALA A 49 11.63 -0.56 -12.96
CA ALA A 49 11.76 -0.31 -11.53
C ALA A 49 12.61 -1.42 -10.90
N SER A 50 13.63 -1.05 -10.17
CA SER A 50 14.45 -2.00 -9.41
C SER A 50 14.69 -1.49 -8.00
N THR A 51 14.77 -2.43 -7.06
CA THR A 51 15.18 -2.14 -5.70
C THR A 51 16.70 -2.24 -5.61
N ILE A 52 17.37 -1.13 -5.40
CA ILE A 52 18.83 -1.11 -5.28
C ILE A 52 19.22 -0.36 -4.02
N SER A 53 19.95 -1.03 -3.15
CA SER A 53 20.49 -0.42 -1.94
C SER A 53 21.64 0.56 -2.20
N ASN A 54 22.26 0.56 -3.40
CA ASN A 54 23.50 1.30 -3.69
C ASN A 54 23.65 1.82 -5.12
N SER A 55 22.58 2.08 -5.90
CA SER A 55 22.80 2.65 -7.23
C SER A 55 22.97 4.17 -7.17
N ARG A 56 24.08 4.66 -7.72
CA ARG A 56 24.39 6.07 -7.89
C ARG A 56 23.81 6.69 -9.16
N SER A 57 23.09 5.94 -9.97
CA SER A 57 22.53 6.38 -11.25
C SER A 57 21.10 5.88 -11.43
N GLY A 58 20.19 6.78 -11.69
CA GLY A 58 18.77 6.54 -11.93
C GLY A 58 17.88 7.55 -11.19
N ASP A 59 16.74 7.85 -11.74
CA ASP A 59 15.77 8.71 -11.09
C ASP A 59 15.09 7.98 -9.93
N VAL A 60 14.93 8.65 -8.79
CA VAL A 60 14.24 8.12 -7.63
C VAL A 60 12.75 8.03 -7.94
N ALA A 61 12.24 6.83 -8.16
CA ALA A 61 10.84 6.58 -8.42
C ALA A 61 10.01 6.56 -7.14
N TYR A 62 10.61 6.10 -6.05
CA TYR A 62 9.96 5.97 -4.76
C TYR A 62 10.99 5.88 -3.63
N SER A 63 10.74 6.57 -2.53
CA SER A 63 11.59 6.50 -1.35
C SER A 63 10.88 5.77 -0.21
N ASP A 64 11.46 4.69 0.24
CA ASP A 64 10.99 3.88 1.38
C ASP A 64 11.61 4.39 2.69
N ARG A 65 11.39 5.68 3.00
CA ARG A 65 11.93 6.34 4.19
C ARG A 65 10.98 6.40 5.38
N LEU A 66 9.78 5.86 5.23
CA LEU A 66 8.84 5.79 6.33
C LEU A 66 9.29 4.71 7.32
N ILE A 67 9.72 5.12 8.49
CA ILE A 67 10.28 4.23 9.52
C ILE A 67 9.42 4.33 10.79
N GLY A 68 9.25 3.21 11.48
CA GLY A 68 8.60 3.16 12.78
C GLY A 68 7.15 3.64 12.76
N ASN A 69 6.80 4.53 13.68
CA ASN A 69 5.42 4.99 13.87
C ASN A 69 4.83 5.68 12.63
N ASP A 70 5.64 6.36 11.83
CA ASP A 70 5.17 7.02 10.61
C ASP A 70 4.70 5.99 9.58
N PHE A 71 5.44 4.90 9.43
CA PHE A 71 5.04 3.81 8.56
C PHE A 71 3.76 3.11 9.04
N LEU A 72 3.64 2.85 10.34
CA LEU A 72 2.44 2.24 10.91
C LEU A 72 1.22 3.14 10.74
N ASN A 73 1.36 4.44 10.95
CA ASN A 73 0.29 5.42 10.68
C ASN A 73 -0.07 5.49 9.19
N PHE A 74 0.93 5.46 8.32
CA PHE A 74 0.73 5.40 6.87
C PHE A 74 -0.11 4.19 6.46
N ILE A 75 0.20 3.01 6.95
CA ILE A 75 -0.55 1.78 6.69
C ILE A 75 -1.94 1.85 7.30
N LYS A 76 -2.07 2.27 8.57
CA LYS A 76 -3.35 2.34 9.28
C LYS A 76 -4.39 3.16 8.53
N GLN A 77 -4.03 4.35 8.06
CA GLN A 77 -4.95 5.21 7.29
C GLN A 77 -5.51 4.50 6.05
N ARG A 78 -4.69 3.72 5.37
CA ARG A 78 -5.07 2.98 4.17
C ARG A 78 -5.92 1.75 4.49
N LEU A 79 -5.58 1.05 5.55
CA LEU A 79 -6.37 -0.10 6.03
C LEU A 79 -7.80 0.31 6.40
N ILE A 80 -7.99 1.46 7.04
CA ILE A 80 -9.33 1.99 7.36
C ILE A 80 -10.18 2.14 6.10
N LEU A 81 -9.64 2.77 5.05
CA LEU A 81 -10.35 2.96 3.78
C LEU A 81 -10.58 1.63 3.04
N LEU A 82 -9.59 0.74 3.08
CA LEU A 82 -9.70 -0.58 2.48
C LEU A 82 -10.76 -1.43 3.17
N LYS A 83 -10.85 -1.37 4.49
CA LYS A 83 -11.92 -2.04 5.26
C LYS A 83 -13.30 -1.56 4.82
N GLU A 84 -13.49 -0.25 4.59
CA GLU A 84 -14.77 0.25 4.08
C GLU A 84 -15.12 -0.26 2.68
N LEU A 85 -14.14 -0.52 1.85
CA LEU A 85 -14.33 -1.11 0.52
C LEU A 85 -14.66 -2.61 0.59
N MET A 86 -14.15 -3.32 1.60
CA MET A 86 -14.28 -4.77 1.70
C MET A 86 -15.70 -5.19 2.03
N SER A 87 -16.14 -6.30 1.42
CA SER A 87 -17.36 -7.00 1.81
C SER A 87 -17.18 -7.73 3.14
N GLU A 88 -18.28 -8.16 3.75
CA GLU A 88 -18.25 -8.94 4.99
C GLU A 88 -17.51 -10.28 4.85
N GLN A 89 -17.39 -10.80 3.65
CA GLN A 89 -16.67 -12.04 3.32
C GLN A 89 -15.30 -11.78 2.73
N GLY A 90 -14.89 -10.50 2.65
CA GLY A 90 -13.65 -10.08 2.04
C GLY A 90 -12.41 -10.52 2.82
N SER A 91 -11.34 -10.78 2.08
CA SER A 91 -10.02 -11.13 2.63
C SER A 91 -8.99 -10.09 2.23
N ILE A 92 -8.06 -9.81 3.13
CA ILE A 92 -6.93 -8.91 2.87
C ILE A 92 -5.61 -9.63 3.05
N TYR A 93 -4.72 -9.45 2.08
CA TYR A 93 -3.34 -9.93 2.10
C TYR A 93 -2.40 -8.74 2.03
N LEU A 94 -1.51 -8.63 2.98
CA LEU A 94 -0.52 -7.58 3.05
C LEU A 94 0.88 -8.21 3.04
N HIS A 95 1.61 -7.98 1.95
CA HIS A 95 3.00 -8.41 1.83
C HIS A 95 3.88 -7.41 2.57
N ILE A 96 4.68 -7.89 3.52
CA ILE A 96 5.50 -7.03 4.38
C ILE A 96 6.77 -7.75 4.83
N ASP A 97 7.82 -6.98 5.11
CA ASP A 97 9.06 -7.47 5.68
C ASP A 97 8.83 -8.01 7.11
N TYR A 98 9.48 -9.12 7.44
CA TYR A 98 9.36 -9.77 8.74
C TYR A 98 9.74 -8.87 9.93
N LYS A 99 10.60 -7.87 9.72
CA LYS A 99 11.07 -6.96 10.77
C LYS A 99 9.97 -6.10 11.34
N ILE A 100 8.99 -5.74 10.52
CA ILE A 100 7.87 -4.88 10.93
C ILE A 100 6.52 -5.60 10.90
N GLY A 101 6.49 -6.82 10.39
CA GLY A 101 5.25 -7.59 10.19
C GLY A 101 4.41 -7.74 11.46
N HIS A 102 5.02 -7.95 12.62
CA HIS A 102 4.30 -8.07 13.88
C HIS A 102 3.57 -6.79 14.29
N TYR A 103 4.18 -5.64 14.08
CA TYR A 103 3.53 -4.34 14.37
C TYR A 103 2.41 -4.04 13.40
N VAL A 104 2.60 -4.35 12.12
CA VAL A 104 1.56 -4.21 11.10
C VAL A 104 0.38 -5.12 11.40
N LYS A 105 0.63 -6.35 11.86
CA LYS A 105 -0.42 -7.28 12.28
C LYS A 105 -1.29 -6.70 13.40
N ILE A 106 -0.68 -6.09 14.40
CA ILE A 106 -1.42 -5.42 15.48
C ILE A 106 -2.31 -4.29 14.92
N VAL A 107 -1.77 -3.47 14.02
CA VAL A 107 -2.55 -2.40 13.37
C VAL A 107 -3.71 -2.97 12.56
N MET A 108 -3.50 -4.09 11.86
CA MET A 108 -4.58 -4.78 11.12
C MET A 108 -5.68 -5.31 12.05
N ASP A 109 -5.31 -5.80 13.23
CA ASP A 109 -6.29 -6.28 14.22
C ASP A 109 -7.11 -5.15 14.84
N GLU A 110 -6.53 -3.96 14.97
CA GLU A 110 -7.22 -2.78 15.51
C GLU A 110 -8.25 -2.18 14.54
N VAL A 111 -8.05 -2.34 13.26
CA VAL A 111 -8.92 -1.80 12.21
C VAL A 111 -10.05 -2.76 11.89
#